data_53163cb616afe3ee3716a7fd624f046e
#
_entry.id   53163cb616afe3ee3716a7fd624f046e
#
_cell.length_a   1.000
_cell.length_b   1.000
_cell.length_c   1.000
_cell.angle_alpha   90.00
_cell.angle_beta   90.00
_cell.angle_gamma   90.00
#
_symmetry.space_group_name_H-M   'P 1'
#
loop_
_entity.id
_entity.type
_entity.pdbx_description
1 polymer ?
#
loop_
_entity_poly.entity_id
_entity_poly.type
_entity_poly.pdbx_seq_one_letter_code
_entity_poly.pdbx_strand_id
1 'polypeptide(L)'
;MTVDGLARAIGVNKAHLSRVENNVKTPSIAMLAQLAHELGTTMGRLLGETLDESEIRITRAKDLESTDDHSSSHRFLPLTHGSSVGSYEAFLFYPGTDANEVEGKHEGQEMIFVVTGSMEIIIGTQSFQLRRGDCIQFPGYLSHRLRRIGRTQAAALLVLSNE
;
A
#
# COMPACT_ATOMS: atom_id res chain seq x y z
N MET A 1 5.25 -1.28 -25.57
CA MET A 1 4.41 -2.33 -26.20
C MET A 1 4.04 -1.89 -27.61
N THR A 2 3.95 -2.80 -28.59
CA THR A 2 3.54 -2.47 -29.97
C THR A 2 2.04 -2.65 -30.13
N VAL A 3 1.39 -1.95 -31.11
CA VAL A 3 -0.05 -2.09 -31.43
C VAL A 3 -0.43 -3.55 -31.69
N ASP A 4 0.45 -4.28 -32.37
CA ASP A 4 0.25 -5.69 -32.68
C ASP A 4 0.33 -6.58 -31.43
N GLY A 5 1.23 -6.25 -30.50
CA GLY A 5 1.34 -6.91 -29.20
C GLY A 5 0.11 -6.66 -28.33
N LEU A 6 -0.34 -5.42 -28.26
CA LEU A 6 -1.53 -5.02 -27.50
C LEU A 6 -2.80 -5.68 -28.08
N ALA A 7 -2.96 -5.68 -29.41
CA ALA A 7 -4.10 -6.32 -30.08
C ALA A 7 -4.18 -7.82 -29.74
N ARG A 8 -3.04 -8.51 -29.72
CA ARG A 8 -2.97 -9.93 -29.32
C ARG A 8 -3.32 -10.13 -27.85
N ALA A 9 -2.83 -9.28 -26.97
CA ALA A 9 -3.08 -9.38 -25.51
C ALA A 9 -4.57 -9.27 -25.18
N ILE A 10 -5.31 -8.36 -25.86
CA ILE A 10 -6.76 -8.18 -25.66
C ILE A 10 -7.64 -9.01 -26.60
N GLY A 11 -7.07 -9.93 -27.38
CA GLY A 11 -7.82 -10.86 -28.23
C GLY A 11 -8.52 -10.23 -29.45
N VAL A 12 -8.02 -9.12 -29.99
CA VAL A 12 -8.56 -8.46 -31.18
C VAL A 12 -7.52 -8.44 -32.32
N ASN A 13 -7.99 -8.22 -33.56
CA ASN A 13 -7.04 -8.03 -34.65
C ASN A 13 -6.49 -6.59 -34.68
N LYS A 14 -5.28 -6.45 -35.21
CA LYS A 14 -4.59 -5.17 -35.33
C LYS A 14 -5.40 -4.08 -36.04
N ALA A 15 -6.12 -4.46 -37.12
CA ALA A 15 -6.94 -3.50 -37.88
C ALA A 15 -8.12 -2.97 -37.07
N HIS A 16 -8.68 -3.77 -36.14
CA HIS A 16 -9.72 -3.34 -35.22
C HIS A 16 -9.15 -2.30 -34.22
N LEU A 17 -8.03 -2.62 -33.57
CA LEU A 17 -7.40 -1.71 -32.62
C LEU A 17 -6.98 -0.40 -33.31
N SER A 18 -6.40 -0.46 -34.49
CA SER A 18 -6.01 0.73 -35.25
C SER A 18 -7.22 1.64 -35.61
N ARG A 19 -8.39 1.08 -35.87
CA ARG A 19 -9.61 1.88 -36.10
C ARG A 19 -10.09 2.57 -34.82
N VAL A 20 -9.91 1.93 -33.68
CA VAL A 20 -10.20 2.56 -32.37
C VAL A 20 -9.25 3.71 -32.10
N GLU A 21 -7.94 3.50 -32.28
CA GLU A 21 -6.91 4.55 -32.09
C GLU A 21 -7.13 5.78 -32.98
N ASN A 22 -7.60 5.56 -34.21
CA ASN A 22 -7.88 6.64 -35.17
C ASN A 22 -9.31 7.20 -35.03
N ASN A 23 -10.05 6.88 -33.95
CA ASN A 23 -11.44 7.31 -33.72
C ASN A 23 -12.45 6.93 -34.85
N VAL A 24 -12.11 5.93 -35.65
CA VAL A 24 -13.01 5.41 -36.71
C VAL A 24 -14.03 4.43 -36.12
N LYS A 25 -13.75 3.88 -34.96
CA LYS A 25 -14.63 2.94 -34.26
C LYS A 25 -14.61 3.16 -32.75
N THR A 26 -15.81 3.21 -32.16
CA THR A 26 -15.95 3.27 -30.70
C THR A 26 -15.68 1.88 -30.08
N PRO A 27 -14.78 1.76 -29.10
CA PRO A 27 -14.55 0.51 -28.39
C PRO A 27 -15.74 0.17 -27.48
N SER A 28 -15.95 -1.11 -27.22
CA SER A 28 -16.88 -1.54 -26.16
C SER A 28 -16.29 -1.27 -24.77
N ILE A 29 -17.15 -1.20 -23.76
CA ILE A 29 -16.71 -1.06 -22.35
C ILE A 29 -15.77 -2.21 -21.96
N ALA A 30 -16.08 -3.45 -22.38
CA ALA A 30 -15.21 -4.60 -22.12
C ALA A 30 -13.82 -4.45 -22.76
N MET A 31 -13.76 -3.94 -24.00
CA MET A 31 -12.51 -3.67 -24.69
C MET A 31 -11.72 -2.54 -24.01
N LEU A 32 -12.38 -1.48 -23.54
CA LEU A 32 -11.74 -0.39 -22.80
C LEU A 32 -11.15 -0.90 -21.46
N ALA A 33 -11.87 -1.77 -20.76
CA ALA A 33 -11.37 -2.37 -19.52
C ALA A 33 -10.11 -3.23 -19.76
N GLN A 34 -10.12 -4.06 -20.81
CA GLN A 34 -8.94 -4.85 -21.19
C GLN A 34 -7.76 -3.98 -21.62
N LEU A 35 -8.01 -2.92 -22.41
CA LEU A 35 -6.97 -1.95 -22.80
C LEU A 35 -6.37 -1.26 -21.58
N ALA A 36 -7.21 -0.79 -20.64
CA ALA A 36 -6.76 -0.15 -19.42
C ALA A 36 -5.87 -1.09 -18.59
N HIS A 37 -6.28 -2.33 -18.42
CA HIS A 37 -5.52 -3.36 -17.72
C HIS A 37 -4.15 -3.60 -18.37
N GLU A 38 -4.11 -3.89 -19.68
CA GLU A 38 -2.87 -4.19 -20.41
C GLU A 38 -1.90 -3.00 -20.49
N LEU A 39 -2.44 -1.78 -20.48
CA LEU A 39 -1.66 -0.53 -20.50
C LEU A 39 -1.29 -0.03 -19.10
N GLY A 40 -1.73 -0.69 -18.02
CA GLY A 40 -1.50 -0.25 -16.65
C GLY A 40 -2.11 1.12 -16.34
N THR A 41 -3.32 1.40 -16.88
CA THR A 41 -4.01 2.68 -16.73
C THR A 41 -5.49 2.46 -16.39
N THR A 42 -6.27 3.52 -16.25
CA THR A 42 -7.71 3.44 -16.00
C THR A 42 -8.52 3.68 -17.30
N MET A 43 -9.76 3.19 -17.35
CA MET A 43 -10.67 3.49 -18.46
C MET A 43 -10.90 5.00 -18.61
N GLY A 44 -11.01 5.71 -17.48
CA GLY A 44 -11.18 7.16 -17.48
C GLY A 44 -10.04 7.88 -18.18
N ARG A 45 -8.78 7.51 -17.89
CA ARG A 45 -7.62 8.07 -18.59
C ARG A 45 -7.63 7.78 -20.09
N LEU A 46 -8.07 6.59 -20.50
CA LEU A 46 -8.21 6.28 -21.93
C LEU A 46 -9.29 7.11 -22.62
N LEU A 47 -10.29 7.57 -21.86
CA LEU A 47 -11.37 8.44 -22.34
C LEU A 47 -11.04 9.94 -22.24
N GLY A 48 -9.81 10.30 -21.82
CA GLY A 48 -9.36 11.67 -21.72
C GLY A 48 -9.67 12.35 -20.39
N GLU A 49 -10.04 11.58 -19.35
CA GLU A 49 -10.09 12.12 -18.00
C GLU A 49 -8.68 12.61 -17.62
N THR A 50 -8.58 13.88 -17.32
CA THR A 50 -7.38 14.47 -16.70
C THR A 50 -7.25 13.93 -15.29
N LEU A 51 -6.02 13.88 -14.77
CA LEU A 51 -5.79 13.61 -13.35
C LEU A 51 -6.68 14.52 -12.51
N ASP A 52 -7.58 13.94 -11.76
CA ASP A 52 -8.29 14.68 -10.73
C ASP A 52 -7.28 14.97 -9.61
N GLU A 53 -7.02 16.24 -9.33
CA GLU A 53 -6.14 16.64 -8.23
C GLU A 53 -6.59 16.03 -6.90
N SER A 54 -7.88 15.67 -6.77
CA SER A 54 -8.43 14.97 -5.61
C SER A 54 -7.90 13.53 -5.45
N GLU A 55 -7.34 12.91 -6.51
CA GLU A 55 -6.68 11.59 -6.43
C GLU A 55 -5.27 11.69 -5.82
N ILE A 56 -4.67 12.88 -5.84
CA ILE A 56 -3.34 13.12 -5.28
C ILE A 56 -3.51 13.60 -3.84
N ARG A 57 -3.08 12.79 -2.89
CA ARG A 57 -3.12 13.12 -1.47
C ARG A 57 -1.72 13.30 -0.92
N ILE A 58 -1.51 14.41 -0.23
CA ILE A 58 -0.25 14.71 0.43
C ILE A 58 -0.53 14.74 1.94
N THR A 59 0.05 13.80 2.67
CA THR A 59 0.07 13.82 4.13
C THR A 59 1.31 14.60 4.58
N ARG A 60 1.11 15.73 5.23
CA ARG A 60 2.20 16.58 5.71
C ARG A 60 2.64 16.18 7.12
N ALA A 61 3.94 16.25 7.41
CA ALA A 61 4.47 15.92 8.74
C ALA A 61 3.75 16.67 9.87
N LYS A 62 3.42 17.95 9.68
CA LYS A 62 2.66 18.76 10.66
C LYS A 62 1.24 18.22 10.95
N ASP A 63 0.65 17.49 10.01
CA ASP A 63 -0.69 16.90 10.14
C ASP A 63 -0.63 15.53 10.84
N LEU A 64 0.58 14.97 10.97
CA LEU A 64 0.87 13.76 11.72
C LEU A 64 1.22 14.00 13.19
N GLU A 65 1.37 15.27 13.60
CA GLU A 65 1.58 15.65 14.98
C GLU A 65 0.27 15.42 15.76
N SER A 66 0.06 14.19 16.19
CA SER A 66 -0.97 13.91 17.17
C SER A 66 -0.47 14.33 18.54
N THR A 67 -1.35 14.98 19.27
CA THR A 67 -1.26 15.34 20.70
C THR A 67 -0.28 14.48 21.47
N ASP A 68 0.69 15.16 22.11
CA ASP A 68 1.61 14.59 23.08
C ASP A 68 0.93 13.55 23.99
N ASP A 69 1.21 12.30 23.72
CA ASP A 69 1.09 11.30 24.75
C ASP A 69 2.42 10.57 24.83
N HIS A 70 3.21 10.90 25.84
CA HIS A 70 4.42 10.18 26.25
C HIS A 70 4.06 8.84 26.86
N SER A 71 2.95 8.22 26.42
CA SER A 71 2.54 6.92 26.91
C SER A 71 3.52 5.85 26.44
N SER A 72 3.69 4.83 27.25
CA SER A 72 4.40 3.59 26.91
C SER A 72 3.73 2.82 25.76
N SER A 73 2.58 3.30 25.30
CA SER A 73 1.68 2.70 24.33
C SER A 73 2.15 2.81 22.88
N HIS A 74 1.65 1.94 22.05
CA HIS A 74 1.82 1.99 20.60
C HIS A 74 1.11 3.22 20.01
N ARG A 75 1.75 3.88 19.02
CA ARG A 75 1.15 4.99 18.30
C ARG A 75 1.21 4.74 16.79
N PHE A 76 0.06 4.87 16.14
CA PHE A 76 -0.09 4.72 14.70
C PHE A 76 -0.52 6.06 14.09
N LEU A 77 0.25 6.56 13.15
CA LEU A 77 -0.08 7.77 12.39
C LEU A 77 -0.39 7.36 10.95
N PRO A 78 -1.64 7.50 10.48
CA PRO A 78 -2.01 7.08 9.14
C PRO A 78 -1.32 7.94 8.08
N LEU A 79 -0.70 7.30 7.10
CA LEU A 79 -0.08 7.94 5.94
C LEU A 79 -1.01 7.93 4.72
N THR A 80 -1.91 6.93 4.66
CA THR A 80 -2.94 6.81 3.63
C THR A 80 -4.30 7.16 4.22
N HIS A 81 -5.14 7.79 3.42
CA HIS A 81 -6.48 8.20 3.83
C HIS A 81 -7.53 7.65 2.87
N GLY A 82 -8.53 6.96 3.42
CA GLY A 82 -9.71 6.52 2.70
C GLY A 82 -9.53 5.25 1.88
N SER A 83 -10.51 4.41 1.97
CA SER A 83 -10.55 3.02 1.50
C SER A 83 -10.95 2.85 0.03
N SER A 84 -10.90 3.86 -0.81
CA SER A 84 -11.66 3.76 -2.05
C SER A 84 -10.89 3.23 -3.27
N VAL A 85 -9.56 3.16 -3.28
CA VAL A 85 -8.82 2.75 -4.48
C VAL A 85 -7.49 2.02 -4.19
N GLY A 86 -7.16 1.70 -2.95
CA GLY A 86 -5.90 1.06 -2.62
C GLY A 86 -6.08 -0.28 -1.91
N SER A 87 -5.39 -1.28 -2.40
CA SER A 87 -5.27 -2.58 -1.73
C SER A 87 -4.35 -2.54 -0.50
N TYR A 88 -3.96 -1.37 -0.02
CA TYR A 88 -3.05 -1.24 1.12
C TYR A 88 -3.38 -0.02 2.00
N GLU A 89 -3.03 -0.15 3.28
CA GLU A 89 -2.99 0.94 4.26
C GLU A 89 -1.55 1.10 4.77
N ALA A 90 -1.11 2.35 4.94
CA ALA A 90 0.22 2.65 5.42
C ALA A 90 0.18 3.56 6.66
N PHE A 91 1.04 3.26 7.62
CA PHE A 91 1.16 3.97 8.89
C PHE A 91 2.61 4.26 9.22
N LEU A 92 2.86 5.41 9.84
CA LEU A 92 4.07 5.62 10.61
C LEU A 92 3.80 5.09 12.03
N PHE A 93 4.49 4.03 12.40
CA PHE A 93 4.29 3.30 13.65
C PHE A 93 5.42 3.59 14.65
N TYR A 94 5.04 3.91 15.86
CA TYR A 94 5.95 4.09 16.99
C TYR A 94 5.63 3.03 18.04
N PRO A 95 6.45 1.97 18.15
CA PRO A 95 6.22 0.92 19.13
C PRO A 95 6.45 1.41 20.56
N GLY A 96 5.53 1.04 21.44
CA GLY A 96 5.69 1.13 22.88
C GLY A 96 6.73 0.15 23.41
N THR A 97 6.93 0.15 24.72
CA THR A 97 7.89 -0.74 25.40
C THR A 97 7.31 -2.08 25.82
N ASP A 98 6.00 -2.19 25.93
CA ASP A 98 5.30 -3.42 26.34
C ASP A 98 4.79 -4.21 25.13
N ALA A 99 5.28 -5.43 24.95
CA ALA A 99 4.82 -6.32 23.88
C ALA A 99 3.43 -6.94 24.16
N ASN A 100 2.93 -6.87 25.38
CA ASN A 100 1.65 -7.47 25.75
C ASN A 100 0.47 -6.51 25.57
N GLU A 101 0.74 -5.27 25.22
CA GLU A 101 -0.29 -4.23 25.16
C GLU A 101 -1.28 -4.45 24.01
N VAL A 102 -0.80 -4.90 22.84
CA VAL A 102 -1.65 -5.15 21.68
C VAL A 102 -1.17 -6.40 20.94
N GLU A 103 -2.08 -7.34 20.75
CA GLU A 103 -1.88 -8.47 19.85
C GLU A 103 -2.55 -8.17 18.50
N GLY A 104 -1.74 -8.09 17.45
CA GLY A 104 -2.20 -7.88 16.08
C GLY A 104 -2.63 -9.20 15.43
N LYS A 105 -3.76 -9.14 14.70
CA LYS A 105 -4.18 -10.20 13.79
C LYS A 105 -5.19 -9.62 12.81
N HIS A 106 -4.94 -9.79 11.51
CA HIS A 106 -5.80 -9.25 10.44
C HIS A 106 -5.67 -10.09 9.16
N GLU A 107 -6.52 -9.84 8.19
CA GLU A 107 -6.40 -10.43 6.85
C GLU A 107 -5.28 -9.76 6.05
N GLY A 108 -4.85 -10.40 4.95
CA GLY A 108 -3.83 -9.87 4.05
C GLY A 108 -2.39 -10.07 4.54
N GLN A 109 -1.50 -9.21 4.05
CA GLN A 109 -0.08 -9.23 4.36
C GLN A 109 0.29 -7.99 5.16
N GLU A 110 1.28 -8.14 6.04
CA GLU A 110 1.88 -7.01 6.73
C GLU A 110 3.37 -6.91 6.39
N MET A 111 3.82 -5.67 6.13
CA MET A 111 5.22 -5.34 5.94
C MET A 111 5.62 -4.26 6.94
N ILE A 112 6.72 -4.47 7.63
CA ILE A 112 7.29 -3.49 8.58
C ILE A 112 8.73 -3.17 8.16
N PHE A 113 9.01 -1.89 7.89
CA PHE A 113 10.35 -1.39 7.60
C PHE A 113 10.79 -0.43 8.71
N VAL A 114 11.88 -0.74 9.41
CA VAL A 114 12.39 0.07 10.53
C VAL A 114 13.11 1.30 10.02
N VAL A 115 12.54 2.49 10.28
CA VAL A 115 13.10 3.79 9.88
C VAL A 115 14.16 4.26 10.87
N THR A 116 13.89 4.13 12.18
CA THR A 116 14.83 4.52 13.25
C THR A 116 14.70 3.58 14.44
N GLY A 117 15.75 3.53 15.25
CA GLY A 117 15.76 2.74 16.49
C GLY A 117 15.83 1.23 16.24
N SER A 118 15.29 0.48 17.21
CA SER A 118 15.21 -0.97 17.17
C SER A 118 13.92 -1.45 17.79
N MET A 119 13.38 -2.53 17.27
CA MET A 119 12.15 -3.14 17.75
C MET A 119 12.23 -4.66 17.74
N GLU A 120 11.36 -5.28 18.48
CA GLU A 120 11.16 -6.72 18.49
C GLU A 120 9.75 -7.02 18.00
N ILE A 121 9.63 -8.00 17.12
CA ILE A 121 8.37 -8.60 16.73
C ILE A 121 8.32 -10.04 17.20
N ILE A 122 7.24 -10.44 17.85
CA ILE A 122 6.97 -11.79 18.32
C ILE A 122 5.82 -12.33 17.47
N ILE A 123 6.07 -13.38 16.69
CA ILE A 123 5.07 -14.06 15.85
C ILE A 123 4.91 -15.47 16.39
N GLY A 124 3.77 -15.77 16.98
CA GLY A 124 3.55 -17.02 17.70
C GLY A 124 4.58 -17.20 18.84
N THR A 125 5.50 -18.17 18.70
CA THR A 125 6.56 -18.44 19.69
C THR A 125 7.93 -17.92 19.26
N GLN A 126 8.05 -17.33 18.07
CA GLN A 126 9.32 -16.82 17.55
C GLN A 126 9.46 -15.33 17.77
N SER A 127 10.66 -14.89 18.14
CA SER A 127 11.00 -13.48 18.32
C SER A 127 12.07 -13.07 17.31
N PHE A 128 11.84 -11.92 16.68
CA PHE A 128 12.74 -11.31 15.69
C PHE A 128 13.11 -9.90 16.15
N GLN A 129 14.41 -9.61 16.23
CA GLN A 129 14.91 -8.27 16.52
C GLN A 129 15.21 -7.56 15.21
N LEU A 130 14.61 -6.40 15.00
CA LEU A 130 14.77 -5.56 13.83
C LEU A 130 15.46 -4.26 14.20
N ARG A 131 16.38 -3.80 13.36
CA ARG A 131 17.12 -2.55 13.50
C ARG A 131 16.84 -1.66 12.32
N ARG A 132 17.25 -0.40 12.40
CA ARG A 132 17.16 0.55 11.31
C ARG A 132 17.63 -0.07 9.98
N GLY A 133 16.77 0.00 8.96
CA GLY A 133 17.00 -0.54 7.63
C GLY A 133 16.52 -1.98 7.43
N ASP A 134 16.17 -2.69 8.51
CA ASP A 134 15.61 -4.04 8.39
C ASP A 134 14.14 -3.98 7.96
N CYS A 135 13.73 -5.00 7.21
CA CYS A 135 12.36 -5.21 6.76
C CYS A 135 11.91 -6.63 7.10
N ILE A 136 10.69 -6.77 7.58
CA ILE A 136 10.01 -8.06 7.73
C ILE A 136 8.68 -8.01 7.00
N GLN A 137 8.29 -9.12 6.39
CA GLN A 137 6.99 -9.31 5.78
C GLN A 137 6.42 -10.65 6.23
N PHE A 138 5.14 -10.68 6.57
CA PHE A 138 4.46 -11.89 7.04
C PHE A 138 2.95 -11.81 6.78
N PRO A 139 2.25 -12.94 6.72
CA PRO A 139 0.80 -12.97 6.65
C PRO A 139 0.18 -12.41 7.93
N GLY A 140 -0.73 -11.43 7.80
CA GLY A 140 -1.38 -10.75 8.91
C GLY A 140 -2.24 -11.67 9.80
N TYR A 141 -2.66 -12.84 9.30
CA TYR A 141 -3.39 -13.83 10.10
C TYR A 141 -2.53 -14.50 11.20
N LEU A 142 -1.20 -14.35 11.12
CA LEU A 142 -0.32 -14.79 12.21
C LEU A 142 -0.42 -13.81 13.37
N SER A 143 -0.82 -14.32 14.53
CA SER A 143 -0.82 -13.51 15.75
C SER A 143 0.58 -12.99 16.05
N HIS A 144 0.70 -11.67 16.19
CA HIS A 144 1.97 -10.98 16.36
C HIS A 144 1.87 -9.85 17.38
N ARG A 145 3.00 -9.56 18.02
CA ARG A 145 3.16 -8.48 19.00
C ARG A 145 4.45 -7.73 18.74
N LEU A 146 4.44 -6.44 18.97
CA LEU A 146 5.52 -5.53 18.66
C LEU A 146 5.93 -4.77 19.91
N ARG A 147 7.21 -4.50 20.08
CA ARG A 147 7.69 -3.56 21.10
C ARG A 147 8.98 -2.89 20.68
N ARG A 148 9.23 -1.73 21.22
CA ARG A 148 10.53 -1.06 21.16
C ARG A 148 11.53 -1.78 22.05
N ILE A 149 12.77 -1.93 21.55
CA ILE A 149 13.90 -2.35 22.35
C ILE A 149 14.94 -1.23 22.46
N GLY A 150 15.57 -1.12 23.61
CA GLY A 150 16.53 -0.05 23.89
C GLY A 150 15.88 1.27 24.33
N ARG A 151 16.71 2.31 24.48
CA ARG A 151 16.31 3.62 25.02
C ARG A 151 15.86 4.61 23.94
N THR A 152 16.31 4.42 22.71
CA THR A 152 16.00 5.32 21.59
C THR A 152 14.59 5.02 21.07
N GLN A 153 13.82 6.08 20.79
CA GLN A 153 12.52 5.94 20.14
C GLN A 153 12.68 5.20 18.80
N ALA A 154 11.91 4.15 18.62
CA ALA A 154 11.82 3.46 17.35
C ALA A 154 10.68 4.04 16.51
N ALA A 155 10.86 4.04 15.19
CA ALA A 155 9.81 4.34 14.22
C ALA A 155 9.93 3.37 13.04
N ALA A 156 8.80 2.91 12.55
CA ALA A 156 8.73 2.00 11.41
C ALA A 156 7.62 2.45 10.43
N LEU A 157 7.83 2.18 9.16
CA LEU A 157 6.76 2.18 8.17
C LEU A 157 6.07 0.82 8.24
N LEU A 158 4.78 0.84 8.52
CA LEU A 158 3.92 -0.35 8.57
C LEU A 158 2.96 -0.26 7.39
N VAL A 159 2.89 -1.31 6.59
CA VAL A 159 2.01 -1.40 5.42
C VAL A 159 1.19 -2.68 5.53
N LEU A 160 -0.13 -2.52 5.48
CA LEU A 160 -1.10 -3.61 5.45
C LEU A 160 -1.67 -3.71 4.03
N SER A 161 -1.69 -4.91 3.46
CA SER A 161 -2.40 -5.17 2.21
C SER A 161 -3.68 -5.95 2.52
N ASN A 162 -4.74 -5.68 1.77
CA ASN A 162 -6.06 -6.30 1.94
C ASN A 162 -6.27 -7.51 0.99
N GLU A 163 -5.21 -8.00 0.35
CA GLU A 163 -5.24 -9.17 -0.55
C GLU A 163 -4.48 -10.37 0.04
#